data_af51732b00649ce610c7ebe98f3b2b25
#
_entry.id   af51732b00649ce610c7ebe98f3b2b25
#
_cell.length_a   1.000
_cell.length_b   1.000
_cell.length_c   1.000
_cell.angle_alpha   90.00
_cell.angle_beta   90.00
_cell.angle_gamma   90.00
#
_symmetry.space_group_name_H-M   'P 1'
#
loop_
_entity.id
_entity.type
_entity.pdbx_description
1 polymer ?
#
loop_
_entity_poly.entity_id
_entity_poly.type
_entity_poly.pdbx_seq_one_letter_code
_entity_poly.pdbx_strand_id
1 'polypeptide(L)'
;MTMSEFEPNRTILVLKVTQTSEHFLKIDYLCSMIGLANALFRFSPKKSHPNKPEIFDTADILLDLSSSTKTKFIKDYQPIKKRTNIGIHYKQLLYASKFSQFLTQNATHVPDPHELYSLVTRSLDAFENGYAPEIISLKAFYNFLKTEGFPVRATWLTLLPKEQQSQARNLLQTPLDQLNNSPQSDALAQDLLNHLSQWIEKETDFKPVSF
;
A
#
# COMPACT_ATOMS: atom_id res chain seq x y z
N MET A 1 -21.12 -21.74 -26.81
CA MET A 1 -20.86 -20.58 -25.91
C MET A 1 -19.39 -20.48 -25.73
N THR A 2 -18.71 -19.62 -26.45
CA THR A 2 -17.30 -19.31 -26.27
C THR A 2 -17.15 -18.52 -24.94
N MET A 3 -16.64 -19.14 -23.91
CA MET A 3 -16.21 -18.41 -22.71
C MET A 3 -15.20 -17.37 -23.19
N SER A 4 -15.39 -16.13 -22.80
CA SER A 4 -14.45 -15.04 -23.07
C SER A 4 -13.08 -15.45 -22.51
N GLU A 5 -12.05 -15.51 -23.37
CA GLU A 5 -10.66 -15.85 -22.98
C GLU A 5 -10.01 -14.79 -22.07
N PHE A 6 -10.75 -13.72 -21.76
CA PHE A 6 -10.26 -12.59 -20.98
C PHE A 6 -11.16 -12.33 -19.77
N GLU A 7 -10.54 -12.05 -18.63
CA GLU A 7 -11.27 -11.49 -17.50
C GLU A 7 -11.69 -10.04 -17.82
N PRO A 8 -12.83 -9.56 -17.26
CA PRO A 8 -13.22 -8.16 -17.41
C PRO A 8 -12.10 -7.26 -16.88
N ASN A 9 -11.99 -6.05 -17.43
CA ASN A 9 -11.06 -5.03 -16.95
C ASN A 9 -11.16 -4.88 -15.44
N ARG A 10 -10.00 -4.91 -14.78
CA ARG A 10 -9.89 -4.72 -13.33
C ARG A 10 -9.06 -3.50 -13.02
N THR A 11 -9.61 -2.63 -12.19
CA THR A 11 -8.83 -1.54 -11.61
C THR A 11 -7.95 -2.08 -10.49
N ILE A 12 -6.66 -1.85 -10.60
CA ILE A 12 -5.64 -2.29 -9.65
C ILE A 12 -4.83 -1.12 -9.11
N LEU A 13 -4.20 -1.35 -7.99
CA LEU A 13 -3.20 -0.47 -7.38
C LEU A 13 -1.86 -1.22 -7.34
N VAL A 14 -0.85 -0.71 -8.02
CA VAL A 14 0.48 -1.35 -8.10
C VAL A 14 1.24 -1.12 -6.80
N LEU A 15 1.58 -2.20 -6.09
CA LEU A 15 2.31 -2.14 -4.82
C LEU A 15 3.80 -2.44 -4.99
N LYS A 16 4.16 -3.27 -5.98
CA LYS A 16 5.55 -3.61 -6.23
C LYS A 16 5.74 -3.99 -7.70
N VAL A 17 6.86 -3.55 -8.26
CA VAL A 17 7.32 -3.92 -9.60
C VAL A 17 8.70 -4.55 -9.46
N THR A 18 8.85 -5.79 -9.95
CA THR A 18 10.11 -6.52 -9.88
C THR A 18 10.46 -7.05 -11.27
N GLN A 19 11.63 -6.72 -11.76
CA GLN A 19 12.12 -7.32 -13.01
C GLN A 19 12.52 -8.77 -12.76
N THR A 20 11.84 -9.72 -13.40
CA THR A 20 12.09 -11.16 -13.25
C THR A 20 12.96 -11.73 -14.35
N SER A 21 12.98 -11.06 -15.51
CA SER A 21 13.83 -11.40 -16.63
C SER A 21 14.03 -10.17 -17.54
N GLU A 22 14.78 -10.34 -18.62
CA GLU A 22 15.02 -9.28 -19.62
C GLU A 22 13.71 -8.72 -20.22
N HIS A 23 12.65 -9.54 -20.28
CA HIS A 23 11.39 -9.19 -20.95
C HIS A 23 10.16 -9.18 -20.07
N PHE A 24 10.29 -9.48 -18.76
CA PHE A 24 9.15 -9.59 -17.88
C PHE A 24 9.32 -8.81 -16.57
N LEU A 25 8.26 -8.07 -16.23
CA LEU A 25 8.05 -7.50 -14.90
C LEU A 25 6.99 -8.31 -14.16
N LYS A 26 7.27 -8.68 -12.93
CA LYS A 26 6.27 -9.15 -11.98
C LYS A 26 5.66 -7.94 -11.29
N ILE A 27 4.35 -7.85 -11.36
CA ILE A 27 3.57 -6.79 -10.73
C ILE A 27 2.81 -7.41 -9.56
N ASP A 28 3.13 -7.01 -8.34
CA ASP A 28 2.32 -7.31 -7.17
C ASP A 28 1.35 -6.13 -6.98
N TYR A 29 0.04 -6.40 -6.93
CA TYR A 29 -1.00 -5.39 -6.94
C TYR A 29 -2.13 -5.71 -5.98
N LEU A 30 -2.86 -4.68 -5.60
CA LEU A 30 -4.09 -4.77 -4.83
C LEU A 30 -5.29 -4.47 -5.74
N CYS A 31 -6.31 -5.31 -5.65
CA CYS A 31 -7.59 -5.13 -6.33
C CYS A 31 -8.72 -5.15 -5.30
N SER A 32 -9.69 -4.25 -5.45
CA SER A 32 -10.81 -4.12 -4.51
C SER A 32 -11.72 -5.35 -4.43
N MET A 33 -11.69 -6.20 -5.47
CA MET A 33 -12.53 -7.41 -5.52
C MET A 33 -11.85 -8.66 -4.98
N ILE A 34 -10.54 -8.80 -5.19
CA ILE A 34 -9.81 -10.05 -4.93
C ILE A 34 -8.66 -9.89 -3.92
N GLY A 35 -8.40 -8.67 -3.45
CA GLY A 35 -7.29 -8.40 -2.56
C GLY A 35 -5.94 -8.39 -3.29
N LEU A 36 -4.91 -8.89 -2.61
CA LEU A 36 -3.55 -8.99 -3.13
C LEU A 36 -3.43 -10.09 -4.19
N ALA A 37 -2.85 -9.73 -5.32
CA ALA A 37 -2.55 -10.65 -6.40
C ALA A 37 -1.26 -10.25 -7.13
N ASN A 38 -0.82 -11.08 -8.06
CA ASN A 38 0.31 -10.76 -8.92
C ASN A 38 0.08 -11.24 -10.35
N ALA A 39 0.74 -10.58 -11.28
CA ALA A 39 0.73 -10.95 -12.70
C ALA A 39 2.07 -10.56 -13.36
N LEU A 40 2.33 -11.13 -14.53
CA LEU A 40 3.50 -10.82 -15.34
C LEU A 40 3.11 -9.83 -16.44
N PHE A 41 3.88 -8.77 -16.58
CA PHE A 41 3.80 -7.81 -17.67
C PHE A 41 4.98 -8.02 -18.61
N ARG A 42 4.70 -8.22 -19.91
CA ARG A 42 5.72 -8.35 -20.93
C ARG A 42 6.12 -6.98 -21.48
N PHE A 43 7.40 -6.68 -21.50
CA PHE A 43 7.92 -5.47 -22.11
C PHE A 43 9.14 -5.77 -23.00
N SER A 44 9.46 -4.86 -23.90
CA SER A 44 10.67 -4.93 -24.72
C SER A 44 11.62 -3.80 -24.33
N PRO A 45 12.85 -4.09 -23.87
CA PRO A 45 13.82 -3.06 -23.50
C PRO A 45 14.16 -2.08 -24.63
N LYS A 46 14.01 -2.55 -25.88
CA LYS A 46 14.34 -1.75 -27.10
C LYS A 46 13.20 -0.85 -27.59
N LYS A 47 12.00 -0.99 -27.04
CA LYS A 47 10.84 -0.19 -27.42
C LYS A 47 10.43 0.73 -26.27
N SER A 48 10.11 1.97 -26.58
CA SER A 48 9.44 2.83 -25.61
C SER A 48 8.07 2.25 -25.30
N HIS A 49 7.79 2.03 -24.02
CA HIS A 49 6.49 1.61 -23.53
C HIS A 49 5.90 2.75 -22.70
N PRO A 50 5.07 3.63 -23.30
CA PRO A 50 4.50 4.77 -22.60
C PRO A 50 3.65 4.35 -21.40
N ASN A 51 3.09 3.13 -21.46
CA ASN A 51 2.23 2.55 -20.42
C ASN A 51 2.95 1.46 -19.62
N LYS A 52 4.27 1.59 -19.37
CA LYS A 52 4.98 0.65 -18.50
C LYS A 52 4.47 0.82 -17.06
N PRO A 53 4.13 -0.30 -16.36
CA PRO A 53 3.72 -0.26 -14.97
C PRO A 53 4.79 0.35 -14.07
N GLU A 54 4.39 1.27 -13.21
CA GLU A 54 5.21 1.88 -12.18
C GLU A 54 4.60 1.63 -10.80
N ILE A 55 5.45 1.66 -9.77
CA ILE A 55 4.98 1.50 -8.38
C ILE A 55 4.02 2.65 -8.03
N PHE A 56 2.96 2.33 -7.29
CA PHE A 56 1.88 3.23 -6.85
C PHE A 56 0.92 3.70 -7.96
N ASP A 57 1.06 3.22 -9.20
CA ASP A 57 0.07 3.46 -10.23
C ASP A 57 -1.29 2.89 -9.84
N THR A 58 -2.37 3.61 -10.14
CA THR A 58 -3.70 3.03 -10.31
C THR A 58 -3.91 2.80 -11.80
N ALA A 59 -4.28 1.59 -12.20
CA ALA A 59 -4.41 1.22 -13.60
C ALA A 59 -5.55 0.22 -13.83
N ASP A 60 -6.15 0.25 -15.01
CA ASP A 60 -6.97 -0.85 -15.49
C ASP A 60 -6.10 -1.89 -16.18
N ILE A 61 -6.34 -3.16 -15.89
CA ILE A 61 -5.64 -4.27 -16.52
C ILE A 61 -6.60 -5.26 -17.16
N LEU A 62 -6.15 -5.87 -18.26
CA LEU A 62 -6.76 -7.02 -18.87
C LEU A 62 -5.83 -8.23 -18.68
N LEU A 63 -6.35 -9.29 -18.04
CA LEU A 63 -5.58 -10.51 -17.80
C LEU A 63 -5.86 -11.56 -18.88
N ASP A 64 -4.81 -12.28 -19.27
CA ASP A 64 -4.90 -13.44 -20.14
C ASP A 64 -5.29 -14.68 -19.35
N LEU A 65 -6.48 -15.23 -19.63
CA LEU A 65 -6.99 -16.46 -19.01
C LEU A 65 -6.63 -17.72 -19.79
N SER A 66 -6.13 -17.60 -21.03
CA SER A 66 -5.79 -18.74 -21.87
C SER A 66 -4.62 -19.56 -21.34
N SER A 67 -3.77 -18.93 -20.50
CA SER A 67 -2.64 -19.58 -19.86
C SER A 67 -3.07 -20.48 -18.70
N SER A 68 -2.74 -21.77 -18.77
CA SER A 68 -2.92 -22.73 -17.67
C SER A 68 -1.94 -22.50 -16.50
N THR A 69 -1.04 -21.54 -16.61
CA THR A 69 -0.04 -21.22 -15.57
C THR A 69 -0.70 -20.58 -14.35
N LYS A 70 -0.14 -20.84 -13.17
CA LYS A 70 -0.59 -20.26 -11.90
C LYS A 70 -0.50 -18.73 -11.89
N THR A 71 0.51 -18.18 -12.56
CA THR A 71 0.69 -16.73 -12.69
C THR A 71 0.11 -16.25 -14.02
N LYS A 72 -0.79 -15.29 -13.98
CA LYS A 72 -1.45 -14.72 -15.16
C LYS A 72 -0.56 -13.66 -15.83
N PHE A 73 -0.84 -13.42 -17.13
CA PHE A 73 -0.18 -12.35 -17.88
C PHE A 73 -1.10 -11.16 -18.06
N ILE A 74 -0.54 -9.95 -17.93
CA ILE A 74 -1.21 -8.72 -18.28
C ILE A 74 -1.09 -8.52 -19.79
N LYS A 75 -2.23 -8.54 -20.49
CA LYS A 75 -2.36 -8.29 -21.93
C LYS A 75 -2.39 -6.81 -22.25
N ASP A 76 -3.12 -6.05 -21.43
CA ASP A 76 -3.24 -4.61 -21.55
C ASP A 76 -3.10 -3.95 -20.19
N TYR A 77 -2.46 -2.79 -20.16
CA TYR A 77 -2.22 -2.00 -18.97
C TYR A 77 -2.48 -0.53 -19.29
N GLN A 78 -3.49 0.04 -18.67
CA GLN A 78 -3.93 1.41 -18.89
C GLN A 78 -3.79 2.20 -17.59
N PRO A 79 -2.74 3.04 -17.42
CA PRO A 79 -2.61 3.85 -16.22
C PRO A 79 -3.73 4.89 -16.13
N ILE A 80 -4.48 4.89 -15.03
CA ILE A 80 -5.53 5.87 -14.72
C ILE A 80 -4.94 7.02 -13.93
N LYS A 81 -4.10 6.70 -12.93
CA LYS A 81 -3.47 7.70 -12.05
C LYS A 81 -2.03 7.29 -11.75
N LYS A 82 -1.12 8.17 -12.05
CA LYS A 82 0.29 8.06 -11.65
C LYS A 82 0.54 8.94 -10.43
N ARG A 83 1.35 8.44 -9.48
CA ARG A 83 1.72 9.17 -8.25
C ARG A 83 3.21 9.51 -8.29
N THR A 84 3.56 10.38 -9.22
CA THR A 84 4.96 10.74 -9.53
C THR A 84 5.63 11.55 -8.43
N ASN A 85 4.87 12.36 -7.67
CA ASN A 85 5.43 13.18 -6.58
C ASN A 85 5.97 12.34 -5.43
N ILE A 86 5.43 11.14 -5.21
CA ILE A 86 5.99 10.19 -4.21
C ILE A 86 7.46 9.90 -4.54
N GLY A 87 7.79 9.71 -5.84
CA GLY A 87 9.15 9.41 -6.28
C GLY A 87 10.14 10.58 -6.20
N ILE A 88 9.64 11.82 -6.19
CA ILE A 88 10.48 13.03 -6.16
C ILE A 88 11.04 13.27 -4.75
N HIS A 89 10.30 12.91 -3.71
CA HIS A 89 10.67 13.18 -2.32
C HIS A 89 11.09 11.89 -1.62
N TYR A 90 12.38 11.82 -1.21
CA TYR A 90 12.95 10.62 -0.58
C TYR A 90 12.12 10.06 0.59
N LYS A 91 11.68 10.92 1.51
CA LYS A 91 10.87 10.49 2.66
C LYS A 91 9.52 9.90 2.22
N GLN A 92 8.82 10.55 1.28
CA GLN A 92 7.56 10.05 0.75
C GLN A 92 7.75 8.66 0.13
N LEU A 93 8.77 8.52 -0.72
CA LEU A 93 9.09 7.25 -1.36
C LEU A 93 9.43 6.16 -0.34
N LEU A 94 10.25 6.49 0.67
CA LEU A 94 10.67 5.56 1.70
C LEU A 94 9.47 5.00 2.47
N TYR A 95 8.59 5.88 2.99
CA TYR A 95 7.47 5.47 3.82
C TYR A 95 6.37 4.77 3.02
N ALA A 96 6.05 5.26 1.82
CA ALA A 96 5.11 4.59 0.92
C ALA A 96 5.61 3.20 0.51
N SER A 97 6.92 3.06 0.22
CA SER A 97 7.52 1.76 -0.10
C SER A 97 7.50 0.79 1.08
N LYS A 98 7.77 1.25 2.31
CA LYS A 98 7.68 0.43 3.52
C LYS A 98 6.24 -0.04 3.77
N PHE A 99 5.26 0.84 3.58
CA PHE A 99 3.85 0.44 3.70
C PHE A 99 3.47 -0.60 2.64
N SER A 100 3.84 -0.39 1.37
CA SER A 100 3.63 -1.37 0.31
C SER A 100 4.34 -2.70 0.58
N GLN A 101 5.56 -2.67 1.09
CA GLN A 101 6.30 -3.88 1.49
C GLN A 101 5.56 -4.63 2.59
N PHE A 102 5.10 -3.94 3.62
CA PHE A 102 4.32 -4.54 4.71
C PHE A 102 3.06 -5.24 4.16
N LEU A 103 2.29 -4.56 3.31
CA LEU A 103 1.09 -5.13 2.70
C LEU A 103 1.40 -6.37 1.86
N THR A 104 2.41 -6.31 0.99
CA THR A 104 2.77 -7.45 0.13
C THR A 104 3.26 -8.67 0.90
N GLN A 105 3.73 -8.49 2.13
CA GLN A 105 4.19 -9.57 3.00
C GLN A 105 3.08 -10.15 3.90
N ASN A 106 2.06 -9.36 4.23
CA ASN A 106 1.12 -9.67 5.30
C ASN A 106 -0.36 -9.73 4.88
N ALA A 107 -0.76 -9.02 3.82
CA ALA A 107 -2.17 -8.86 3.46
C ALA A 107 -2.67 -9.90 2.43
N THR A 108 -2.17 -11.15 2.49
CA THR A 108 -2.55 -12.21 1.52
C THR A 108 -4.00 -12.70 1.70
N HIS A 109 -4.53 -12.63 2.92
CA HIS A 109 -5.88 -13.09 3.27
C HIS A 109 -6.61 -12.01 4.08
N VAL A 110 -7.03 -10.94 3.42
CA VAL A 110 -7.74 -9.83 4.07
C VAL A 110 -9.22 -10.13 4.10
N PRO A 111 -9.92 -9.91 5.23
CA PRO A 111 -11.36 -10.11 5.32
C PRO A 111 -12.16 -9.24 4.36
N ASP A 112 -11.76 -7.99 4.17
CA ASP A 112 -12.39 -7.01 3.28
C ASP A 112 -11.40 -6.37 2.31
N PRO A 113 -11.24 -6.95 1.09
CA PRO A 113 -10.37 -6.37 0.06
C PRO A 113 -10.75 -4.95 -0.37
N HIS A 114 -12.04 -4.60 -0.34
CA HIS A 114 -12.51 -3.28 -0.75
C HIS A 114 -12.11 -2.22 0.28
N GLU A 115 -12.26 -2.50 1.57
CA GLU A 115 -11.84 -1.59 2.63
C GLU A 115 -10.31 -1.38 2.60
N LEU A 116 -9.54 -2.47 2.43
CA LEU A 116 -8.10 -2.38 2.27
C LEU A 116 -7.70 -1.54 1.05
N TYR A 117 -8.31 -1.77 -0.11
CA TYR A 117 -8.04 -1.00 -1.32
C TYR A 117 -8.30 0.49 -1.10
N SER A 118 -9.41 0.82 -0.45
CA SER A 118 -9.77 2.21 -0.11
C SER A 118 -8.76 2.84 0.85
N LEU A 119 -8.33 2.13 1.89
CA LEU A 119 -7.31 2.59 2.85
C LEU A 119 -5.99 2.88 2.14
N VAL A 120 -5.51 1.94 1.33
CA VAL A 120 -4.20 2.06 0.64
C VAL A 120 -4.24 3.17 -0.39
N THR A 121 -5.31 3.28 -1.17
CA THR A 121 -5.48 4.37 -2.15
C THR A 121 -5.42 5.73 -1.48
N ARG A 122 -6.17 5.94 -0.39
CA ARG A 122 -6.16 7.21 0.37
C ARG A 122 -4.79 7.51 0.96
N SER A 123 -4.09 6.50 1.46
CA SER A 123 -2.75 6.68 2.02
C SER A 123 -1.75 7.09 0.94
N LEU A 124 -1.77 6.43 -0.23
CA LEU A 124 -0.89 6.80 -1.35
C LEU A 124 -1.23 8.17 -1.93
N ASP A 125 -2.50 8.55 -1.96
CA ASP A 125 -2.92 9.89 -2.37
C ASP A 125 -2.44 10.96 -1.38
N ALA A 126 -2.41 10.66 -0.08
CA ALA A 126 -1.85 11.56 0.92
C ALA A 126 -0.32 11.72 0.75
N PHE A 127 0.41 10.64 0.47
CA PHE A 127 1.84 10.71 0.13
C PHE A 127 2.07 11.56 -1.14
N GLU A 128 1.28 11.36 -2.19
CA GLU A 128 1.35 12.13 -3.44
C GLU A 128 1.12 13.62 -3.22
N ASN A 129 0.20 13.96 -2.30
CA ASN A 129 -0.13 15.35 -1.94
C ASN A 129 0.88 16.00 -0.97
N GLY A 130 1.93 15.28 -0.55
CA GLY A 130 3.02 15.82 0.26
C GLY A 130 2.71 16.03 1.74
N TYR A 131 1.66 15.37 2.29
CA TYR A 131 1.46 15.36 3.74
C TYR A 131 2.63 14.67 4.47
N ALA A 132 2.79 14.92 5.77
CA ALA A 132 3.86 14.35 6.59
C ALA A 132 3.86 12.81 6.52
N PRO A 133 4.91 12.17 5.98
CA PRO A 133 4.92 10.73 5.72
C PRO A 133 4.89 9.88 6.99
N GLU A 134 5.44 10.38 8.10
CA GLU A 134 5.37 9.76 9.41
C GLU A 134 3.92 9.66 9.90
N ILE A 135 3.15 10.73 9.75
CA ILE A 135 1.74 10.80 10.16
C ILE A 135 0.87 9.92 9.27
N ILE A 136 1.09 9.97 7.94
CA ILE A 136 0.36 9.11 7.00
C ILE A 136 0.57 7.64 7.37
N SER A 137 1.84 7.24 7.57
CA SER A 137 2.18 5.86 7.89
C SER A 137 1.58 5.42 9.22
N LEU A 138 1.69 6.23 10.27
CA LEU A 138 1.08 5.92 11.57
C LEU A 138 -0.43 5.65 11.42
N LYS A 139 -1.15 6.52 10.70
CA LYS A 139 -2.58 6.36 10.44
C LYS A 139 -2.87 5.12 9.58
N ALA A 140 -2.08 4.87 8.55
CA ALA A 140 -2.26 3.75 7.64
C ALA A 140 -2.09 2.40 8.35
N PHE A 141 -1.01 2.25 9.12
CA PHE A 141 -0.75 1.02 9.90
C PHE A 141 -1.78 0.82 11.01
N TYR A 142 -2.12 1.88 11.75
CA TYR A 142 -3.14 1.80 12.79
C TYR A 142 -4.52 1.38 12.23
N ASN A 143 -4.95 1.99 11.13
CA ASN A 143 -6.22 1.65 10.50
C ASN A 143 -6.19 0.25 9.89
N PHE A 144 -5.09 -0.16 9.24
CA PHE A 144 -4.92 -1.52 8.74
C PHE A 144 -5.13 -2.55 9.86
N LEU A 145 -4.42 -2.41 10.97
CA LEU A 145 -4.54 -3.33 12.11
C LEU A 145 -5.96 -3.35 12.68
N LYS A 146 -6.61 -2.21 12.75
CA LYS A 146 -8.00 -2.11 13.19
C LYS A 146 -8.95 -2.85 12.25
N THR A 147 -8.77 -2.72 10.94
CA THR A 147 -9.57 -3.40 9.91
C THR A 147 -9.34 -4.92 9.95
N GLU A 148 -8.11 -5.36 10.23
CA GLU A 148 -7.77 -6.77 10.45
C GLU A 148 -8.29 -7.33 11.79
N GLY A 149 -9.01 -6.53 12.57
CA GLY A 149 -9.65 -6.97 13.82
C GLY A 149 -8.73 -6.94 15.05
N PHE A 150 -7.53 -6.40 14.96
CA PHE A 150 -6.65 -6.27 16.12
C PHE A 150 -7.16 -5.18 17.07
N PRO A 151 -7.16 -5.43 18.39
CA PRO A 151 -7.65 -4.48 19.39
C PRO A 151 -6.63 -3.37 19.71
N VAL A 152 -6.00 -2.77 18.68
CA VAL A 152 -4.92 -1.77 18.84
C VAL A 152 -5.30 -0.61 19.76
N ARG A 153 -6.58 -0.23 19.79
CA ARG A 153 -7.04 0.82 20.69
C ARG A 153 -7.00 0.42 22.16
N ALA A 154 -7.33 -0.84 22.46
CA ALA A 154 -7.40 -1.35 23.83
C ALA A 154 -6.05 -1.85 24.33
N THR A 155 -5.16 -2.22 23.44
CA THR A 155 -3.85 -2.80 23.75
C THR A 155 -2.73 -1.81 23.51
N TRP A 156 -2.34 -1.56 22.25
CA TRP A 156 -1.22 -0.68 21.92
C TRP A 156 -1.33 0.73 22.54
N LEU A 157 -2.48 1.41 22.39
CA LEU A 157 -2.65 2.76 22.93
C LEU A 157 -2.51 2.83 24.45
N THR A 158 -2.90 1.76 25.16
CA THR A 158 -2.82 1.73 26.63
C THR A 158 -1.42 1.48 27.15
N LEU A 159 -0.50 0.93 26.34
CA LEU A 159 0.90 0.74 26.68
C LEU A 159 1.70 2.03 26.60
N LEU A 160 1.20 3.06 25.90
CA LEU A 160 1.87 4.34 25.81
C LEU A 160 1.77 5.12 27.13
N PRO A 161 2.73 5.99 27.46
CA PRO A 161 2.62 6.95 28.57
C PRO A 161 1.35 7.82 28.42
N LYS A 162 0.71 8.20 29.54
CA LYS A 162 -0.57 8.92 29.54
C LYS A 162 -0.57 10.17 28.65
N GLU A 163 0.52 10.93 28.67
CA GLU A 163 0.67 12.12 27.83
C GLU A 163 0.68 11.75 26.34
N GLN A 164 1.45 10.74 25.97
CA GLN A 164 1.51 10.25 24.58
C GLN A 164 0.18 9.62 24.13
N GLN A 165 -0.61 9.02 25.01
CA GLN A 165 -1.93 8.49 24.68
C GLN A 165 -2.87 9.59 24.15
N SER A 166 -2.89 10.76 24.78
CA SER A 166 -3.74 11.87 24.35
C SER A 166 -3.26 12.44 23.02
N GLN A 167 -1.96 12.61 22.85
CA GLN A 167 -1.34 13.08 21.60
C GLN A 167 -1.55 12.10 20.46
N ALA A 168 -1.37 10.79 20.70
CA ALA A 168 -1.62 9.75 19.71
C ALA A 168 -3.09 9.71 19.26
N ARG A 169 -4.04 9.83 20.20
CA ARG A 169 -5.47 9.91 19.85
C ARG A 169 -5.77 11.13 18.98
N ASN A 170 -5.21 12.29 19.33
CA ASN A 170 -5.37 13.50 18.53
C ASN A 170 -4.82 13.30 17.11
N LEU A 171 -3.60 12.82 16.96
CA LEU A 171 -3.00 12.55 15.64
C LEU A 171 -3.84 11.56 14.83
N LEU A 172 -4.32 10.47 15.44
CA LEU A 172 -5.08 9.43 14.74
C LEU A 172 -6.48 9.89 14.32
N GLN A 173 -7.13 10.75 15.10
CA GLN A 173 -8.52 11.17 14.87
C GLN A 173 -8.64 12.42 13.99
N THR A 174 -7.68 13.34 14.08
CA THR A 174 -7.71 14.59 13.30
C THR A 174 -7.45 14.31 11.81
N PRO A 175 -8.26 14.81 10.88
CA PRO A 175 -7.99 14.71 9.44
C PRO A 175 -6.62 15.31 9.07
N LEU A 176 -5.99 14.78 8.00
CA LEU A 176 -4.63 15.20 7.62
C LEU A 176 -4.54 16.68 7.25
N ASP A 177 -5.57 17.22 6.60
CA ASP A 177 -5.69 18.63 6.20
C ASP A 177 -5.88 19.61 7.37
N GLN A 178 -6.27 19.10 8.55
CA GLN A 178 -6.45 19.87 9.78
C GLN A 178 -5.28 19.73 10.76
N LEU A 179 -4.33 18.85 10.47
CA LEU A 179 -3.14 18.68 11.28
C LEU A 179 -2.13 19.79 10.99
N ASN A 180 -1.67 20.45 12.04
CA ASN A 180 -0.54 21.38 11.92
C ASN A 180 0.72 20.56 11.60
N ASN A 181 1.24 20.73 10.39
CA ASN A 181 2.54 20.18 10.01
C ASN A 181 3.63 20.91 10.79
N SER A 182 4.12 20.29 11.84
CA SER A 182 5.21 20.82 12.64
C SER A 182 6.28 19.72 12.85
N PRO A 183 7.56 20.08 12.95
CA PRO A 183 8.61 19.12 13.23
C PRO A 183 8.36 18.29 14.50
N GLN A 184 7.66 18.86 15.49
CA GLN A 184 7.29 18.16 16.72
C GLN A 184 6.23 17.09 16.47
N SER A 185 5.23 17.38 15.62
CA SER A 185 4.20 16.40 15.22
C SER A 185 4.79 15.25 14.44
N ASP A 186 5.73 15.54 13.55
CA ASP A 186 6.41 14.53 12.74
C ASP A 186 7.30 13.62 13.61
N ALA A 187 8.07 14.20 14.54
CA ALA A 187 8.89 13.45 15.49
C ALA A 187 8.03 12.56 16.40
N LEU A 188 6.92 13.08 16.92
CA LEU A 188 5.98 12.29 17.71
C LEU A 188 5.37 11.15 16.88
N ALA A 189 4.95 11.41 15.64
CA ALA A 189 4.42 10.38 14.76
C ALA A 189 5.44 9.29 14.46
N GLN A 190 6.72 9.67 14.29
CA GLN A 190 7.82 8.71 14.11
C GLN A 190 8.00 7.83 15.35
N ASP A 191 8.01 8.40 16.54
CA ASP A 191 8.15 7.65 17.80
C ASP A 191 6.97 6.69 17.98
N LEU A 192 5.75 7.16 17.76
CA LEU A 192 4.55 6.34 17.83
C LEU A 192 4.54 5.20 16.79
N LEU A 193 5.05 5.46 15.60
CA LEU A 193 5.18 4.45 14.54
C LEU A 193 6.20 3.38 14.91
N ASN A 194 7.32 3.76 15.51
CA ASN A 194 8.32 2.82 16.04
C ASN A 194 7.71 1.93 17.14
N HIS A 195 6.99 2.53 18.08
CA HIS A 195 6.25 1.78 19.12
C HIS A 195 5.21 0.83 18.53
N LEU A 196 4.46 1.27 17.52
CA LEU A 196 3.46 0.44 16.83
C LEU A 196 4.14 -0.74 16.11
N SER A 197 5.28 -0.50 15.46
CA SER A 197 6.07 -1.54 14.79
C SER A 197 6.55 -2.63 15.76
N GLN A 198 7.04 -2.22 16.94
CA GLN A 198 7.43 -3.15 18.00
C GLN A 198 6.22 -3.93 18.57
N TRP A 199 5.07 -3.28 18.68
CA TRP A 199 3.83 -3.93 19.09
C TRP A 199 3.38 -4.96 18.05
N ILE A 200 3.41 -4.63 16.75
CA ILE A 200 3.11 -5.57 15.65
C ILE A 200 3.99 -6.82 15.78
N GLU A 201 5.29 -6.65 15.95
CA GLU A 201 6.24 -7.76 16.07
C GLU A 201 5.94 -8.70 17.26
N LYS A 202 5.42 -8.16 18.37
CA LYS A 202 5.17 -8.92 19.59
C LYS A 202 3.78 -9.53 19.66
N GLU A 203 2.78 -8.86 19.13
CA GLU A 203 1.38 -9.16 19.36
C GLU A 203 0.66 -9.70 18.13
N THR A 204 1.36 -9.82 16.99
CA THR A 204 0.78 -10.32 15.75
C THR A 204 1.75 -11.28 15.05
N ASP A 205 1.21 -12.07 14.11
CA ASP A 205 2.01 -12.91 13.21
C ASP A 205 2.51 -12.13 11.98
N PHE A 206 2.28 -10.83 11.91
CA PHE A 206 2.74 -10.00 10.81
C PHE A 206 4.24 -9.76 10.84
N LYS A 207 4.85 -9.77 9.67
CA LYS A 207 6.26 -9.38 9.50
C LYS A 207 6.37 -7.86 9.62
N PRO A 208 7.06 -7.35 10.65
CA PRO A 208 7.20 -5.91 10.83
C PRO A 208 8.09 -5.31 9.75
N VAL A 209 7.96 -3.99 9.58
CA VAL A 209 8.90 -3.16 8.82
C VAL A 209 9.48 -2.11 9.76
N SER A 210 10.80 -1.92 9.70
CA SER A 210 11.49 -0.89 10.50
C SER A 210 11.40 0.47 9.81
N PHE A 211 11.17 1.53 10.58
CA PHE A 211 11.07 2.92 10.10
C PHE A 211 12.26 3.76 10.51
#